data_4bcc2da3b04b8cae549dbd407e8bd6f1
#
_entry.id   4bcc2da3b04b8cae549dbd407e8bd6f1
#
_cell.length_a   1.000
_cell.length_b   1.000
_cell.length_c   1.000
_cell.angle_alpha   90.00
_cell.angle_beta   90.00
_cell.angle_gamma   90.00
#
_symmetry.space_group_name_H-M   'P 1'
#
loop_
_entity.id
_entity.type
_entity.pdbx_description
1 polymer ?
#
loop_
_entity_poly.entity_id
_entity_poly.type
_entity_poly.pdbx_seq_one_letter_code
_entity_poly.pdbx_strand_id
1 'polypeptide(L)'
;MKQENPTIEICPGITRRTVAHGKTMYQMMATLAAGSTMPAHSHPQEQIVYILEGQMRLIVDGVPHELSTGDSFYLASNVPHGVETVLPTRVLDTFSPPRDDYLVIDKKARQNGAR
;
A
#
# COMPACT_ATOMS: atom_id res chain seq x y z
N MET A 1 -1.18 -10.29 -25.05
CA MET A 1 -0.23 -10.00 -23.98
C MET A 1 -0.92 -9.19 -22.89
N LYS A 2 -0.70 -9.55 -21.66
CA LYS A 2 -1.31 -8.87 -20.52
C LYS A 2 -0.60 -7.53 -20.27
N GLN A 3 -1.37 -6.46 -20.17
CA GLN A 3 -0.82 -5.15 -19.84
C GLN A 3 -0.51 -5.07 -18.35
N GLU A 4 0.71 -4.65 -18.02
CA GLU A 4 1.08 -4.48 -16.63
C GLU A 4 0.49 -3.19 -16.05
N ASN A 5 0.17 -3.25 -14.77
CA ASN A 5 -0.27 -2.07 -14.05
C ASN A 5 0.95 -1.17 -13.75
N PRO A 6 0.76 0.15 -13.78
CA PRO A 6 1.87 1.07 -13.57
C PRO A 6 2.35 1.06 -12.12
N THR A 7 3.63 1.39 -11.93
CA THR A 7 4.20 1.69 -10.62
C THR A 7 4.03 3.16 -10.34
N ILE A 8 3.40 3.49 -9.23
CA ILE A 8 3.04 4.86 -8.85
C ILE A 8 3.75 5.21 -7.54
N GLU A 9 4.38 6.37 -7.47
CA GLU A 9 4.92 6.87 -6.22
C GLU A 9 3.79 7.44 -5.37
N ILE A 10 3.70 6.98 -4.12
CA ILE A 10 2.71 7.48 -3.15
C ILE A 10 3.29 8.69 -2.42
N CYS A 11 4.52 8.55 -1.95
CA CYS A 11 5.28 9.60 -1.28
C CYS A 11 6.77 9.24 -1.43
N PRO A 12 7.71 10.14 -1.08
CA PRO A 12 9.12 9.86 -1.29
C PRO A 12 9.57 8.52 -0.70
N GLY A 13 10.13 7.67 -1.54
CA GLY A 13 10.65 6.36 -1.14
C GLY A 13 9.60 5.25 -1.07
N ILE A 14 8.33 5.53 -1.35
CA ILE A 14 7.26 4.53 -1.28
C ILE A 14 6.51 4.51 -2.61
N THR A 15 6.52 3.35 -3.26
CA THR A 15 5.80 3.13 -4.52
C THR A 15 4.80 1.99 -4.35
N ARG A 16 3.82 1.96 -5.22
CA ARG A 16 2.82 0.90 -5.26
C ARG A 16 2.52 0.46 -6.68
N ARG A 17 2.04 -0.74 -6.83
CA ARG A 17 1.51 -1.27 -8.08
C ARG A 17 0.26 -2.09 -7.78
N THR A 18 -0.85 -1.81 -8.48
CA THR A 18 -2.06 -2.63 -8.37
C THR A 18 -1.77 -4.03 -8.88
N VAL A 19 -2.11 -5.05 -8.11
CA VAL A 19 -1.91 -6.45 -8.49
C VAL A 19 -3.18 -7.01 -9.11
N ALA A 20 -4.30 -6.91 -8.40
CA ALA A 20 -5.58 -7.41 -8.86
C ALA A 20 -6.70 -6.70 -8.13
N HIS A 21 -7.89 -6.68 -8.72
CA HIS A 21 -9.07 -6.15 -8.05
C HIS A 21 -10.31 -6.81 -8.62
N GLY A 22 -11.35 -6.80 -7.84
CA GLY A 22 -12.65 -7.28 -8.21
C GLY A 22 -13.73 -6.32 -7.77
N LYS A 23 -14.92 -6.82 -7.56
CA LYS A 23 -16.10 -6.02 -7.21
C LYS A 23 -16.00 -5.42 -5.81
N THR A 24 -15.46 -6.18 -4.86
CA THR A 24 -15.43 -5.81 -3.44
C THR A 24 -14.04 -5.82 -2.84
N MET A 25 -13.02 -6.18 -3.60
CA MET A 25 -11.65 -6.35 -3.12
C MET A 25 -10.65 -5.72 -4.06
N TYR A 26 -9.54 -5.31 -3.49
CA TYR A 26 -8.41 -4.70 -4.22
C TYR A 26 -7.11 -5.13 -3.56
N GLN A 27 -6.09 -5.38 -4.37
CA GLN A 27 -4.80 -5.80 -3.87
C GLN A 27 -3.69 -5.04 -4.56
N MET A 28 -2.70 -4.56 -3.80
CA MET A 28 -1.54 -3.88 -4.34
C MET A 28 -0.25 -4.36 -3.67
N MET A 29 0.84 -4.23 -4.40
CA MET A 29 2.19 -4.43 -3.89
C MET A 29 2.79 -3.06 -3.61
N ALA A 30 3.27 -2.84 -2.39
CA ALA A 30 3.99 -1.63 -2.03
C ALA A 30 5.46 -1.94 -1.81
N THR A 31 6.32 -1.03 -2.25
CA THR A 31 7.76 -1.12 -2.07
C THR A 31 8.21 0.12 -1.32
N LEU A 32 8.87 -0.08 -0.18
CA LEU A 32 9.25 0.99 0.74
C LEU A 32 10.77 0.98 0.93
N ALA A 33 11.40 2.10 0.63
CA ALA A 33 12.84 2.26 0.86
C ALA A 33 13.13 2.41 2.36
N ALA A 34 14.28 1.92 2.80
CA ALA A 34 14.72 2.13 4.19
C ALA A 34 14.71 3.62 4.51
N GLY A 35 14.20 3.97 5.69
CA GLY A 35 14.09 5.35 6.14
C GLY A 35 12.91 6.12 5.59
N SER A 36 12.13 5.55 4.66
CA SER A 36 10.93 6.21 4.15
C SER A 36 9.84 6.25 5.22
N THR A 37 9.00 7.29 5.15
CA THR A 37 7.91 7.47 6.09
C THR A 37 6.64 7.85 5.34
N MET A 38 5.51 7.39 5.89
CA MET A 38 4.20 7.82 5.43
C MET A 38 3.49 8.45 6.63
N PRO A 39 3.09 9.73 6.53
CA PRO A 39 2.38 10.37 7.64
C PRO A 39 1.05 9.69 7.91
N ALA A 40 0.53 9.90 9.11
CA ALA A 40 -0.77 9.36 9.50
C ALA A 40 -1.85 9.84 8.53
N HIS A 41 -2.63 8.90 8.05
CA HIS A 41 -3.75 9.13 7.13
C HIS A 41 -4.83 8.08 7.41
N SER A 42 -5.99 8.25 6.81
CA SER A 42 -7.08 7.28 6.93
C SER A 42 -7.82 7.16 5.61
N HIS A 43 -8.55 6.08 5.45
CA HIS A 43 -9.40 5.83 4.28
C HIS A 43 -10.56 4.93 4.67
N PRO A 44 -11.67 4.98 3.93
CA PRO A 44 -12.86 4.19 4.29
C PRO A 44 -12.69 2.69 4.14
N GLN A 45 -11.75 2.24 3.33
CA GLN A 45 -11.50 0.81 3.15
C GLN A 45 -10.88 0.20 4.42
N GLU A 46 -11.30 -1.00 4.77
CA GLU A 46 -10.51 -1.83 5.67
C GLU A 46 -9.34 -2.42 4.89
N GLN A 47 -8.28 -2.79 5.59
CA GLN A 47 -7.03 -3.18 4.96
C GLN A 47 -6.36 -4.30 5.76
N ILE A 48 -5.77 -5.26 5.04
CA ILE A 48 -4.84 -6.21 5.65
C ILE A 48 -3.47 -5.93 5.06
N VAL A 49 -2.50 -5.71 5.95
CA VAL A 49 -1.09 -5.49 5.62
C VAL A 49 -0.37 -6.82 5.80
N TYR A 50 0.36 -7.28 4.78
CA TYR A 50 1.19 -8.49 4.90
C TYR A 50 2.61 -8.17 4.46
N ILE A 51 3.59 -8.41 5.34
CA ILE A 51 5.00 -8.12 5.05
C ILE A 51 5.61 -9.30 4.28
N LEU A 52 5.89 -9.08 3.00
CA LEU A 52 6.56 -10.08 2.17
C LEU A 52 8.03 -10.19 2.51
N GLU A 53 8.69 -9.06 2.71
CA GLU A 53 10.07 -9.01 3.16
C GLU A 53 10.36 -7.65 3.79
N GLY A 54 11.23 -7.62 4.79
CA GLY A 54 11.70 -6.39 5.41
C GLY A 54 11.22 -6.19 6.82
N GLN A 55 11.24 -4.94 7.26
CA GLN A 55 10.82 -4.55 8.61
C GLN A 55 10.35 -3.11 8.58
N MET A 56 9.15 -2.88 9.11
CA MET A 56 8.59 -1.55 9.24
C MET A 56 7.83 -1.41 10.55
N ARG A 57 7.63 -0.15 10.96
CA ARG A 57 6.79 0.19 12.09
C ARG A 57 5.49 0.75 11.53
N LEU A 58 4.38 0.09 11.86
CA LEU A 58 3.03 0.55 11.51
C LEU A 58 2.47 1.25 12.73
N ILE A 59 2.18 2.55 12.59
CA ILE A 59 1.67 3.35 13.70
C ILE A 59 0.18 3.48 13.52
N VAL A 60 -0.59 2.85 14.42
CA VAL A 60 -2.05 2.76 14.31
C VAL A 60 -2.66 3.55 15.47
N ASP A 61 -3.40 4.59 15.13
CA ASP A 61 -4.02 5.47 16.12
C ASP A 61 -2.99 5.92 17.19
N GLY A 62 -1.79 6.27 16.71
CA GLY A 62 -0.68 6.72 17.54
C GLY A 62 0.14 5.61 18.20
N VAL A 63 -0.26 4.34 18.08
CA VAL A 63 0.43 3.21 18.72
C VAL A 63 1.31 2.48 17.70
N PRO A 64 2.63 2.39 17.95
CA PRO A 64 3.53 1.69 17.03
C PRO A 64 3.45 0.17 17.16
N HIS A 65 3.49 -0.50 16.01
CA HIS A 65 3.54 -1.95 15.91
C HIS A 65 4.70 -2.34 15.00
N GLU A 66 5.65 -3.12 15.52
CA GLU A 66 6.78 -3.60 14.74
C GLU A 66 6.36 -4.80 13.91
N LEU A 67 6.51 -4.71 12.58
CA LEU A 67 6.14 -5.78 11.66
C LEU A 67 7.36 -6.21 10.86
N SER A 68 7.58 -7.52 10.78
CA SER A 68 8.69 -8.12 10.04
C SER A 68 8.15 -9.12 9.03
N THR A 69 9.03 -9.66 8.21
CA THR A 69 8.69 -10.66 7.19
C THR A 69 7.75 -11.73 7.74
N GLY A 70 6.63 -11.95 7.08
CA GLY A 70 5.63 -12.94 7.46
C GLY A 70 4.56 -12.44 8.41
N ASP A 71 4.69 -11.22 8.95
CA ASP A 71 3.68 -10.64 9.82
C ASP A 71 2.54 -10.02 9.01
N SER A 72 1.35 -10.06 9.58
CA SER A 72 0.19 -9.35 9.01
C SER A 72 -0.53 -8.55 10.08
N PHE A 73 -1.28 -7.54 9.64
CA PHE A 73 -1.97 -6.63 10.55
C PHE A 73 -3.29 -6.17 9.90
N TYR A 74 -4.35 -6.16 10.67
CA TYR A 74 -5.66 -5.68 10.21
C TYR A 74 -5.85 -4.21 10.60
N LEU A 75 -6.22 -3.39 9.62
CA LEU A 75 -6.56 -1.98 9.82
C LEU A 75 -8.04 -1.79 9.56
N ALA A 76 -8.76 -1.36 10.59
CA ALA A 76 -10.19 -1.07 10.48
C ALA A 76 -10.43 0.14 9.57
N SER A 77 -11.64 0.21 8.99
CA SER A 77 -12.08 1.36 8.21
C SER A 77 -11.86 2.66 8.99
N ASN A 78 -11.26 3.66 8.34
CA ASN A 78 -11.04 5.01 8.85
C ASN A 78 -10.10 5.14 10.05
N VAL A 79 -9.41 4.07 10.48
CA VAL A 79 -8.44 4.19 11.56
C VAL A 79 -7.21 4.95 11.06
N PRO A 80 -6.75 5.99 11.77
CA PRO A 80 -5.53 6.70 11.38
C PRO A 80 -4.31 5.78 11.48
N HIS A 81 -3.48 5.75 10.44
CA HIS A 81 -2.27 4.95 10.43
C HIS A 81 -1.17 5.58 9.58
N GLY A 82 0.06 5.31 9.96
CA GLY A 82 1.25 5.77 9.27
C GLY A 82 2.33 4.70 9.30
N VAL A 83 3.45 4.96 8.62
CA VAL A 83 4.53 3.98 8.48
C VAL A 83 5.87 4.64 8.68
N GLU A 84 6.78 3.92 9.35
CA GLU A 84 8.21 4.21 9.41
C GLU A 84 8.95 2.96 8.95
N THR A 85 9.71 3.06 7.87
CA THR A 85 10.38 1.91 7.27
C THR A 85 11.78 1.75 7.84
N VAL A 86 12.08 0.59 8.43
CA VAL A 86 13.38 0.31 9.05
C VAL A 86 14.35 -0.28 8.03
N LEU A 87 13.95 -1.35 7.36
CA LEU A 87 14.71 -2.01 6.30
C LEU A 87 13.93 -1.87 4.99
N PRO A 88 14.58 -2.03 3.83
CA PRO A 88 13.81 -2.08 2.58
C PRO A 88 12.71 -3.13 2.70
N THR A 89 11.48 -2.74 2.40
CA THR A 89 10.30 -3.55 2.71
C THR A 89 9.40 -3.68 1.50
N ARG A 90 8.85 -4.87 1.31
CA ARG A 90 7.78 -5.14 0.33
C ARG A 90 6.56 -5.64 1.07
N VAL A 91 5.42 -5.06 0.73
CA VAL A 91 4.15 -5.31 1.43
C VAL A 91 3.09 -5.68 0.41
N LEU A 92 2.31 -6.69 0.74
CA LEU A 92 1.08 -6.98 0.00
C LEU A 92 -0.07 -6.40 0.82
N ASP A 93 -0.75 -5.41 0.24
CA ASP A 93 -1.89 -4.75 0.87
C ASP A 93 -3.19 -5.19 0.21
N THR A 94 -4.15 -5.60 1.01
CA THR A 94 -5.48 -6.01 0.56
C THR A 94 -6.51 -5.06 1.17
N PHE A 95 -7.37 -4.49 0.32
CA PHE A 95 -8.39 -3.52 0.71
C PHE A 95 -9.78 -3.99 0.33
N SER A 96 -10.77 -3.61 1.11
CA SER A 96 -12.19 -3.77 0.78
C SER A 96 -12.98 -2.59 1.36
N PRO A 97 -13.81 -1.91 0.54
CA PRO A 97 -13.98 -2.05 -0.90
C PRO A 97 -12.73 -1.61 -1.69
N PRO A 98 -12.74 -1.72 -3.02
CA PRO A 98 -11.57 -1.35 -3.83
C PRO A 98 -11.14 0.10 -3.67
N ARG A 99 -9.85 0.33 -3.90
CA ARG A 99 -9.26 1.67 -3.93
C ARG A 99 -9.54 2.31 -5.28
N ASP A 100 -10.76 2.81 -5.46
CA ASP A 100 -11.17 3.44 -6.73
C ASP A 100 -10.31 4.65 -7.07
N ASP A 101 -9.83 5.38 -6.06
CA ASP A 101 -8.91 6.49 -6.23
C ASP A 101 -7.61 6.03 -6.90
N TYR A 102 -7.05 4.90 -6.48
CA TYR A 102 -5.84 4.34 -7.08
C TYR A 102 -6.10 3.81 -8.49
N LEU A 103 -7.26 3.20 -8.72
CA LEU A 103 -7.62 2.70 -10.04
C LEU A 103 -7.74 3.84 -11.06
N VAL A 104 -8.25 4.98 -10.66
CA VAL A 104 -8.31 6.18 -11.51
C VAL A 104 -6.91 6.67 -11.84
N ILE A 105 -6.01 6.72 -10.87
CA ILE A 105 -4.62 7.12 -11.08
C ILE A 105 -3.92 6.15 -12.03
N ASP A 106 -4.13 4.86 -11.85
CA ASP A 106 -3.55 3.83 -12.73
C ASP A 106 -3.99 4.02 -14.17
N LYS A 107 -5.26 4.28 -14.39
CA LYS A 107 -5.81 4.49 -15.73
C LYS A 107 -5.16 5.71 -16.40
N LYS A 108 -5.03 6.81 -15.68
CA LYS A 108 -4.36 8.01 -16.20
C LYS A 108 -2.90 7.76 -16.52
N ALA A 109 -2.20 7.04 -15.66
CA ALA A 109 -0.79 6.72 -15.85
C ALA A 109 -0.59 5.86 -17.10
N ARG A 110 -1.47 4.87 -17.34
CA ARG A 110 -1.41 4.04 -18.54
C ARG A 110 -1.66 4.88 -19.81
N GLN A 111 -2.64 5.78 -19.78
CA GLN A 111 -2.93 6.67 -20.91
C GLN A 111 -1.74 7.56 -21.24
N ASN A 112 -1.10 8.13 -20.23
CA ASN A 112 0.07 8.98 -20.42
C ASN A 112 1.28 8.19 -20.89
N GLY A 113 1.46 6.97 -20.40
CA GLY A 113 2.58 6.12 -20.78
C GLY A 113 2.45 5.48 -22.16
N ALA A 114 1.28 5.53 -22.78
CA ALA A 114 1.02 4.91 -24.07
C ALA A 114 1.59 5.72 -25.26
N ARG A 115 2.20 6.84 -25.00
CA ARG A 115 2.72 7.72 -26.06
C ARG A 115 4.09 7.35 -26.56
#